data_7c60d85d31f68bdeb164fb406ae2801c
#
_entry.id   7c60d85d31f68bdeb164fb406ae2801c
#
_cell.length_a   1.000
_cell.length_b   1.000
_cell.length_c   1.000
_cell.angle_alpha   90.00
_cell.angle_beta   90.00
_cell.angle_gamma   90.00
#
_symmetry.space_group_name_H-M   'P 1'
#
loop_
_entity.id
_entity.type
_entity.pdbx_description
1 polymer ?
#
loop_
_entity_poly.entity_id
_entity_poly.type
_entity_poly.pdbx_seq_one_letter_code
_entity_poly.pdbx_strand_id
1 'polypeptide(L)'
;MLADWLRPVRMALDDREQAIQIFFRDDDAGWDDDRLYALLDCFRDCHTPIDLAVIPDALSQSLADSLLGCWRRNPFLLGVHQHGCSHQNHENHGRKCEFGISRSEEQQFKDLLAGKHQLECLFGSALDSIFTPPWNRCSQTTADSLIKLGFQALSRNLGAAPLYTGRLREIPVAIDWCGIRIKSAQPWMALGQAIAEALYPTHPLPLGIMLHHAVMDGDDLEHLQAVLQLFREHPNTRCRLMREFLRPADVVDMATGALALDSLVKPLTPLGLASDQPIH
;
A
#
# COMPACT_ATOMS: atom_id res chain seq x y z
N MET A 1 -18.19 23.28 -6.75
CA MET A 1 -18.74 23.07 -5.40
C MET A 1 -18.36 21.66 -4.96
N LEU A 2 -18.01 21.46 -3.69
CA LEU A 2 -17.76 20.10 -3.15
C LEU A 2 -19.06 19.30 -3.24
N ALA A 3 -18.99 18.05 -3.72
CA ALA A 3 -20.14 17.17 -3.74
C ALA A 3 -20.63 16.86 -2.30
N ASP A 4 -21.92 16.79 -2.07
CA ASP A 4 -22.51 16.65 -0.72
C ASP A 4 -22.00 15.41 0.03
N TRP A 5 -21.73 14.32 -0.68
CA TRP A 5 -21.23 13.08 -0.11
C TRP A 5 -19.79 13.18 0.43
N LEU A 6 -18.99 14.14 -0.06
CA LEU A 6 -17.64 14.43 0.43
C LEU A 6 -17.59 15.41 1.62
N ARG A 7 -18.72 16.00 1.97
CA ARG A 7 -18.79 16.93 3.08
C ARG A 7 -18.33 16.33 4.41
N PRO A 8 -18.75 15.10 4.80
CA PRO A 8 -18.23 14.47 6.02
C PRO A 8 -16.73 14.25 5.99
N VAL A 9 -16.17 13.86 4.80
CA VAL A 9 -14.74 13.66 4.63
C VAL A 9 -13.96 14.95 4.84
N ARG A 10 -14.44 16.05 4.24
CA ARG A 10 -13.81 17.37 4.39
C ARG A 10 -13.84 17.82 5.85
N MET A 11 -14.98 17.71 6.52
CA MET A 11 -15.09 18.07 7.93
C MET A 11 -14.12 17.26 8.80
N ALA A 12 -14.02 15.94 8.58
CA ALA A 12 -13.08 15.09 9.29
C ALA A 12 -11.61 15.49 9.04
N LEU A 13 -11.27 15.97 7.83
CA LEU A 13 -9.95 16.47 7.53
C LEU A 13 -9.67 17.84 8.13
N ASP A 14 -10.66 18.75 8.12
CA ASP A 14 -10.55 20.08 8.73
C ASP A 14 -10.30 20.00 10.26
N ASP A 15 -10.89 19.01 10.93
CA ASP A 15 -10.75 18.77 12.38
C ASP A 15 -9.40 18.18 12.78
N ARG A 16 -8.53 17.79 11.83
CA ARG A 16 -7.24 17.17 12.14
C ARG A 16 -6.16 18.21 12.44
N GLU A 17 -5.43 17.98 13.53
CA GLU A 17 -4.24 18.77 13.87
C GLU A 17 -2.99 18.39 13.03
N GLN A 18 -2.95 17.15 12.52
CA GLN A 18 -1.82 16.63 11.76
C GLN A 18 -2.27 16.01 10.45
N ALA A 19 -1.45 16.16 9.42
CA ALA A 19 -1.72 15.54 8.12
C ALA A 19 -1.72 14.01 8.22
N ILE A 20 -2.72 13.39 7.59
CA ILE A 20 -2.82 11.95 7.45
C ILE A 20 -2.13 11.47 6.17
N GLN A 21 -1.46 10.34 6.25
CA GLN A 21 -0.94 9.65 5.09
C GLN A 21 -2.00 8.74 4.51
N ILE A 22 -2.17 8.77 3.19
CA ILE A 22 -3.21 8.02 2.46
C ILE A 22 -2.52 7.26 1.34
N PHE A 23 -2.94 6.03 1.11
CA PHE A 23 -2.55 5.27 -0.08
C PHE A 23 -3.75 4.63 -0.76
N PHE A 24 -3.62 4.42 -2.05
CA PHE A 24 -4.60 3.73 -2.88
C PHE A 24 -3.98 2.44 -3.38
N ARG A 25 -4.68 1.33 -3.24
CA ARG A 25 -4.30 0.03 -3.75
C ARG A 25 -5.41 -0.49 -4.67
N ASP A 26 -5.08 -0.72 -5.92
CA ASP A 26 -5.98 -1.39 -6.85
C ASP A 26 -5.60 -2.86 -6.96
N ASP A 27 -6.56 -3.75 -6.72
CA ASP A 27 -6.37 -5.19 -6.75
C ASP A 27 -6.74 -5.74 -8.16
N ASP A 28 -6.28 -6.96 -8.47
CA ASP A 28 -6.59 -7.73 -9.68
C ASP A 28 -5.97 -7.18 -10.99
N ALA A 29 -4.86 -6.41 -10.95
CA ALA A 29 -4.17 -6.01 -12.16
C ALA A 29 -3.67 -7.26 -12.95
N GLY A 30 -4.07 -7.32 -14.21
CA GLY A 30 -3.98 -8.50 -15.11
C GLY A 30 -5.35 -8.92 -15.63
N TRP A 31 -6.43 -8.38 -15.07
CA TRP A 31 -7.78 -8.51 -15.57
C TRP A 31 -8.27 -7.17 -16.09
N ASP A 32 -9.08 -7.18 -17.18
CA ASP A 32 -9.75 -6.00 -17.73
C ASP A 32 -8.81 -4.79 -17.92
N ASP A 33 -7.80 -4.95 -18.77
CA ASP A 33 -6.76 -3.95 -19.02
C ASP A 33 -7.32 -2.58 -19.41
N ASP A 34 -8.42 -2.52 -20.14
CA ASP A 34 -9.04 -1.25 -20.57
C ASP A 34 -9.54 -0.43 -19.38
N ARG A 35 -10.17 -1.09 -18.41
CA ARG A 35 -10.60 -0.43 -17.16
C ARG A 35 -9.42 -0.06 -16.27
N LEU A 36 -8.38 -0.88 -16.25
CA LEU A 36 -7.15 -0.53 -15.55
C LEU A 36 -6.51 0.74 -16.13
N TYR A 37 -6.45 0.87 -17.46
CA TYR A 37 -5.95 2.09 -18.08
C TYR A 37 -6.80 3.32 -17.77
N ALA A 38 -8.13 3.19 -17.79
CA ALA A 38 -9.02 4.27 -17.39
C ALA A 38 -8.81 4.72 -15.93
N LEU A 39 -8.59 3.75 -15.01
CA LEU A 39 -8.24 4.05 -13.64
C LEU A 39 -6.90 4.78 -13.53
N LEU A 40 -5.85 4.29 -14.21
CA LEU A 40 -4.53 4.91 -14.21
C LEU A 40 -4.55 6.34 -14.78
N ASP A 41 -5.36 6.58 -15.80
CA ASP A 41 -5.57 7.93 -16.35
C ASP A 41 -6.18 8.87 -15.33
N CYS A 42 -7.18 8.42 -14.55
CA CYS A 42 -7.79 9.19 -13.47
C CYS A 42 -6.74 9.60 -12.41
N PHE A 43 -5.90 8.68 -11.97
CA PHE A 43 -4.83 8.95 -11.00
C PHE A 43 -3.74 9.87 -11.55
N ARG A 44 -3.34 9.66 -12.81
CA ARG A 44 -2.37 10.53 -13.51
C ARG A 44 -2.87 11.96 -13.59
N ASP A 45 -4.11 12.17 -14.01
CA ASP A 45 -4.71 13.48 -14.20
C ASP A 45 -4.88 14.23 -12.89
N CYS A 46 -5.11 13.49 -11.78
CA CYS A 46 -5.12 14.03 -10.43
C CYS A 46 -3.72 14.14 -9.77
N HIS A 47 -2.65 13.69 -10.45
CA HIS A 47 -1.28 13.65 -9.90
C HIS A 47 -1.21 12.93 -8.54
N THR A 48 -1.97 11.88 -8.36
CA THR A 48 -2.07 11.09 -7.14
C THR A 48 -1.43 9.71 -7.34
N PRO A 49 -0.63 9.21 -6.38
CA PRO A 49 -0.02 7.89 -6.48
C PRO A 49 -1.03 6.76 -6.28
N ILE A 50 -0.78 5.63 -6.95
CA ILE A 50 -1.53 4.38 -6.82
C ILE A 50 -0.59 3.19 -6.82
N ASP A 51 -0.89 2.18 -6.01
CA ASP A 51 -0.22 0.89 -5.98
C ASP A 51 -1.09 -0.17 -6.66
N LEU A 52 -0.51 -0.92 -7.59
CA LEU A 52 -1.18 -2.04 -8.27
C LEU A 52 -0.74 -3.36 -7.66
N ALA A 53 -1.70 -4.12 -7.17
CA ALA A 53 -1.53 -5.50 -6.79
C ALA A 53 -1.74 -6.38 -8.04
N VAL A 54 -0.65 -6.91 -8.59
CA VAL A 54 -0.61 -7.60 -9.88
C VAL A 54 -0.70 -9.10 -9.69
N ILE A 55 -1.60 -9.75 -10.43
CA ILE A 55 -1.73 -11.22 -10.47
C ILE A 55 -0.68 -11.78 -11.44
N PRO A 56 0.35 -12.51 -10.95
CA PRO A 56 1.41 -13.00 -11.81
C PRO A 56 0.91 -13.80 -13.02
N ASP A 57 0.06 -14.82 -12.80
CA ASP A 57 -0.41 -15.72 -13.86
C ASP A 57 -1.40 -15.05 -14.83
N ALA A 58 -1.98 -13.91 -14.50
CA ALA A 58 -2.89 -13.17 -15.37
C ALA A 58 -2.20 -12.05 -16.16
N LEU A 59 -0.97 -11.69 -15.78
CA LEU A 59 -0.24 -10.56 -16.37
C LEU A 59 0.26 -10.89 -17.77
N SER A 60 -0.21 -10.17 -18.78
CA SER A 60 0.32 -10.23 -20.14
C SER A 60 1.64 -9.46 -20.27
N GLN A 61 2.51 -9.85 -21.22
CA GLN A 61 3.72 -9.10 -21.54
C GLN A 61 3.39 -7.65 -21.96
N SER A 62 2.34 -7.47 -22.74
CA SER A 62 1.89 -6.13 -23.21
C SER A 62 1.50 -5.24 -22.05
N LEU A 63 0.75 -5.75 -21.08
CA LEU A 63 0.39 -4.98 -19.89
C LEU A 63 1.64 -4.66 -19.04
N ALA A 64 2.52 -5.66 -18.83
CA ALA A 64 3.76 -5.44 -18.09
C ALA A 64 4.63 -4.33 -18.70
N ASP A 65 4.81 -4.34 -20.03
CA ASP A 65 5.56 -3.31 -20.75
C ASP A 65 4.91 -1.92 -20.63
N SER A 66 3.59 -1.86 -20.68
CA SER A 66 2.81 -0.63 -20.51
C SER A 66 2.97 -0.05 -19.10
N LEU A 67 2.82 -0.88 -18.05
CA LEU A 67 2.98 -0.49 -16.66
C LEU A 67 4.42 -0.05 -16.35
N LEU A 68 5.41 -0.78 -16.88
CA LEU A 68 6.82 -0.40 -16.75
C LEU A 68 7.11 0.93 -17.46
N GLY A 69 6.47 1.18 -18.61
CA GLY A 69 6.51 2.47 -19.30
C GLY A 69 5.91 3.61 -18.47
N CYS A 70 4.79 3.37 -17.78
CA CYS A 70 4.20 4.33 -16.86
C CYS A 70 5.12 4.62 -15.67
N TRP A 71 5.66 3.57 -15.05
CA TRP A 71 6.60 3.69 -13.93
C TRP A 71 7.86 4.48 -14.31
N ARG A 72 8.45 4.20 -15.47
CA ARG A 72 9.65 4.93 -15.95
C ARG A 72 9.39 6.41 -16.19
N ARG A 73 8.20 6.80 -16.61
CA ARG A 73 7.82 8.22 -16.77
C ARG A 73 7.68 8.93 -15.42
N ASN A 74 7.12 8.28 -14.43
CA ASN A 74 7.00 8.85 -13.08
C ASN A 74 6.93 7.74 -12.01
N PRO A 75 8.08 7.33 -11.45
CA PRO A 75 8.14 6.28 -10.43
C PRO A 75 7.49 6.68 -9.09
N PHE A 76 7.15 7.96 -8.91
CA PHE A 76 6.50 8.44 -7.69
C PHE A 76 4.98 8.36 -7.74
N LEU A 77 4.41 8.04 -8.90
CA LEU A 77 2.96 7.90 -9.07
C LEU A 77 2.49 6.45 -9.21
N LEU A 78 3.38 5.50 -9.43
CA LEU A 78 3.00 4.10 -9.61
C LEU A 78 3.86 3.18 -8.74
N GLY A 79 3.20 2.36 -7.92
CA GLY A 79 3.74 1.20 -7.25
C GLY A 79 3.24 -0.08 -7.92
N VAL A 80 4.05 -1.13 -7.92
CA VAL A 80 3.68 -2.45 -8.45
C VAL A 80 4.15 -3.50 -7.47
N HIS A 81 3.24 -4.39 -7.05
CA HIS A 81 3.56 -5.47 -6.11
C HIS A 81 2.74 -6.73 -6.40
N GLN A 82 3.08 -7.83 -5.75
CA GLN A 82 2.51 -9.14 -6.01
C GLN A 82 1.11 -9.31 -5.39
N HIS A 83 0.14 -9.78 -6.21
CA HIS A 83 -1.20 -10.17 -5.80
C HIS A 83 -1.41 -11.69 -5.96
N GLY A 84 -1.17 -12.43 -4.90
CA GLY A 84 -1.25 -13.88 -4.98
C GLY A 84 -0.27 -14.49 -5.98
N CYS A 85 -0.75 -15.52 -6.70
CA CYS A 85 -0.08 -16.13 -7.83
C CYS A 85 -1.04 -16.20 -9.02
N SER A 86 -2.16 -16.92 -8.87
CA SER A 86 -3.15 -17.19 -9.93
C SER A 86 -4.56 -16.68 -9.61
N HIS A 87 -4.75 -16.13 -8.43
CA HIS A 87 -6.05 -15.70 -7.89
C HIS A 87 -7.10 -16.83 -7.85
N GLN A 88 -6.66 -18.08 -7.60
CA GLN A 88 -7.53 -19.25 -7.54
C GLN A 88 -7.89 -19.59 -6.10
N ASN A 89 -9.17 -19.93 -5.89
CA ASN A 89 -9.61 -20.42 -4.59
C ASN A 89 -9.21 -21.88 -4.40
N HIS A 90 -8.53 -22.19 -3.31
CA HIS A 90 -8.14 -23.55 -2.93
C HIS A 90 -8.87 -24.08 -1.69
N GLU A 91 -9.76 -23.28 -1.10
CA GLU A 91 -10.56 -23.73 0.03
C GLU A 91 -11.81 -24.46 -0.46
N ASN A 92 -12.03 -25.67 0.06
CA ASN A 92 -13.21 -26.49 -0.28
C ASN A 92 -14.48 -26.00 0.43
N HIS A 93 -14.33 -25.32 1.55
CA HIS A 93 -15.42 -24.84 2.38
C HIS A 93 -15.12 -23.44 2.93
N GLY A 94 -16.17 -22.67 3.22
CA GLY A 94 -16.03 -21.34 3.83
C GLY A 94 -15.71 -20.25 2.82
N ARG A 95 -14.86 -19.31 3.23
CA ARG A 95 -14.52 -18.13 2.43
C ARG A 95 -13.38 -18.44 1.45
N LYS A 96 -13.49 -17.92 0.22
CA LYS A 96 -12.43 -18.06 -0.78
C LYS A 96 -11.08 -17.63 -0.23
N CYS A 97 -10.04 -18.42 -0.49
CA CYS A 97 -8.65 -18.11 -0.13
C CYS A 97 -7.70 -18.86 -1.06
N GLU A 98 -6.71 -18.18 -1.60
CA GLU A 98 -5.66 -18.82 -2.41
C GLU A 98 -4.59 -19.43 -1.51
N PHE A 99 -4.25 -18.73 -0.43
CA PHE A 99 -3.19 -19.10 0.52
C PHE A 99 -3.77 -19.44 1.89
N GLY A 100 -4.77 -20.34 1.90
CA GLY A 100 -5.46 -20.79 3.09
C GLY A 100 -4.87 -22.07 3.70
N ILE A 101 -5.57 -22.60 4.70
CA ILE A 101 -5.12 -23.78 5.47
C ILE A 101 -5.28 -25.10 4.71
N SER A 102 -6.05 -25.15 3.61
CA SER A 102 -6.21 -26.34 2.78
C SER A 102 -4.97 -26.67 1.94
N ARG A 103 -3.98 -25.79 1.92
CA ARG A 103 -2.73 -25.98 1.18
C ARG A 103 -1.55 -26.17 2.10
N SER A 104 -0.63 -27.09 1.71
CA SER A 104 0.63 -27.27 2.43
C SER A 104 1.55 -26.05 2.34
N GLU A 105 2.50 -25.94 3.27
CA GLU A 105 3.54 -24.91 3.23
C GLU A 105 4.33 -24.94 1.92
N GLU A 106 4.72 -26.13 1.47
CA GLU A 106 5.49 -26.31 0.24
C GLU A 106 4.74 -25.79 -1.01
N GLN A 107 3.43 -26.07 -1.11
CA GLN A 107 2.59 -25.58 -2.20
C GLN A 107 2.49 -24.04 -2.18
N GLN A 108 2.21 -23.47 -1.01
CA GLN A 108 2.12 -22.01 -0.86
C GLN A 108 3.46 -21.33 -1.18
N PHE A 109 4.57 -21.85 -0.64
CA PHE A 109 5.90 -21.32 -0.87
C PHE A 109 6.30 -21.36 -2.34
N LYS A 110 6.00 -22.49 -3.03
CA LYS A 110 6.28 -22.64 -4.46
C LYS A 110 5.57 -21.58 -5.31
N ASP A 111 4.28 -21.35 -5.06
CA ASP A 111 3.51 -20.38 -5.84
C ASP A 111 3.93 -18.93 -5.53
N LEU A 112 4.18 -18.64 -4.25
CA LEU A 112 4.71 -17.32 -3.86
C LEU A 112 6.06 -17.02 -4.53
N LEU A 113 6.96 -18.00 -4.55
CA LEU A 113 8.28 -17.88 -5.20
C LEU A 113 8.14 -17.74 -6.72
N ALA A 114 7.28 -18.54 -7.35
CA ALA A 114 7.06 -18.50 -8.80
C ALA A 114 6.51 -17.13 -9.24
N GLY A 115 5.47 -16.63 -8.57
CA GLY A 115 4.90 -15.32 -8.84
C GLY A 115 5.91 -14.19 -8.61
N LYS A 116 6.68 -14.26 -7.51
CA LYS A 116 7.75 -13.29 -7.23
C LYS A 116 8.79 -13.24 -8.34
N HIS A 117 9.32 -14.41 -8.73
CA HIS A 117 10.32 -14.51 -9.78
C HIS A 117 9.81 -14.00 -11.13
N GLN A 118 8.57 -14.34 -11.50
CA GLN A 118 7.95 -13.85 -12.74
C GLN A 118 7.87 -12.32 -12.75
N LEU A 119 7.39 -11.71 -11.66
CA LEU A 119 7.27 -10.26 -11.57
C LEU A 119 8.64 -9.57 -11.48
N GLU A 120 9.63 -10.17 -10.81
CA GLU A 120 11.02 -9.67 -10.80
C GLU A 120 11.65 -9.65 -12.20
N CYS A 121 11.39 -10.69 -13.01
CA CYS A 121 11.84 -10.72 -14.40
C CYS A 121 11.22 -9.63 -15.27
N LEU A 122 9.94 -9.30 -15.04
CA LEU A 122 9.21 -8.30 -15.82
C LEU A 122 9.48 -6.87 -15.37
N PHE A 123 9.48 -6.61 -14.07
CA PHE A 123 9.55 -5.27 -13.50
C PHE A 123 10.90 -4.88 -12.92
N GLY A 124 11.75 -5.86 -12.59
CA GLY A 124 13.06 -5.59 -11.98
C GLY A 124 12.96 -4.71 -10.75
N SER A 125 13.65 -3.57 -10.74
CA SER A 125 13.65 -2.61 -9.62
C SER A 125 12.36 -1.83 -9.44
N ALA A 126 11.41 -1.95 -10.36
CA ALA A 126 10.08 -1.33 -10.22
C ALA A 126 9.13 -2.16 -9.34
N LEU A 127 9.48 -3.44 -9.08
CA LEU A 127 8.67 -4.30 -8.21
C LEU A 127 8.93 -3.96 -6.74
N ASP A 128 7.86 -3.65 -6.02
CA ASP A 128 7.91 -3.42 -4.57
C ASP A 128 7.83 -4.75 -3.81
N SER A 129 8.62 -4.89 -2.74
CA SER A 129 8.67 -6.10 -1.90
C SER A 129 7.44 -6.21 -0.97
N ILE A 130 6.26 -6.07 -1.54
CA ILE A 130 4.96 -6.07 -0.87
C ILE A 130 4.14 -7.23 -1.42
N PHE A 131 3.35 -7.86 -0.55
CA PHE A 131 2.41 -8.91 -0.93
C PHE A 131 0.99 -8.57 -0.52
N THR A 132 0.05 -8.73 -1.44
CA THR A 132 -1.39 -8.66 -1.18
C THR A 132 -2.00 -10.03 -1.48
N PRO A 133 -2.56 -10.73 -0.49
CA PRO A 133 -3.23 -12.00 -0.77
C PRO A 133 -4.60 -11.75 -1.42
N PRO A 134 -5.00 -12.55 -2.43
CA PRO A 134 -6.34 -12.54 -2.98
C PRO A 134 -7.42 -12.60 -1.89
N TRP A 135 -8.49 -11.86 -2.09
CA TRP A 135 -9.58 -11.67 -1.10
C TRP A 135 -9.11 -11.16 0.25
N ASN A 136 -7.90 -10.60 0.34
CA ASN A 136 -7.27 -10.11 1.57
C ASN A 136 -7.12 -11.18 2.67
N ARG A 137 -6.93 -12.46 2.28
CA ARG A 137 -6.87 -13.61 3.19
C ARG A 137 -5.66 -14.46 2.94
N CYS A 138 -4.99 -14.81 4.03
CA CYS A 138 -3.92 -15.80 4.02
C CYS A 138 -3.76 -16.44 5.39
N SER A 139 -3.03 -17.54 5.44
CA SER A 139 -2.72 -18.29 6.66
C SER A 139 -1.41 -17.81 7.32
N GLN A 140 -1.13 -18.30 8.53
CA GLN A 140 0.18 -18.09 9.18
C GLN A 140 1.33 -18.64 8.33
N THR A 141 1.12 -19.81 7.71
CA THR A 141 2.08 -20.44 6.79
C THR A 141 2.48 -19.52 5.64
N THR A 142 1.52 -18.73 5.14
CA THR A 142 1.80 -17.71 4.12
C THR A 142 2.72 -16.62 4.65
N ALA A 143 2.42 -16.06 5.84
CA ALA A 143 3.25 -15.02 6.45
C ALA A 143 4.69 -15.50 6.68
N ASP A 144 4.86 -16.74 7.17
CA ASP A 144 6.16 -17.36 7.37
C ASP A 144 6.93 -17.54 6.05
N SER A 145 6.23 -17.93 4.98
CA SER A 145 6.79 -18.07 3.64
C SER A 145 7.21 -16.72 3.05
N LEU A 146 6.40 -15.68 3.22
CA LEU A 146 6.73 -14.32 2.79
C LEU A 146 8.00 -13.79 3.46
N ILE A 147 8.17 -14.06 4.77
CA ILE A 147 9.38 -13.70 5.52
C ILE A 147 10.60 -14.42 4.94
N LYS A 148 10.50 -15.73 4.65
CA LYS A 148 11.58 -16.54 4.05
C LYS A 148 11.95 -16.04 2.66
N LEU A 149 10.97 -15.59 1.88
CA LEU A 149 11.15 -15.04 0.52
C LEU A 149 11.62 -13.58 0.49
N GLY A 150 11.77 -12.93 1.65
CA GLY A 150 12.29 -11.58 1.75
C GLY A 150 11.29 -10.47 1.43
N PHE A 151 9.98 -10.75 1.46
CA PHE A 151 8.99 -9.69 1.43
C PHE A 151 9.13 -8.78 2.65
N GLN A 152 8.83 -7.51 2.46
CA GLN A 152 8.94 -6.48 3.51
C GLN A 152 7.59 -6.10 4.09
N ALA A 153 6.51 -6.24 3.32
CA ALA A 153 5.16 -5.96 3.79
C ALA A 153 4.12 -6.95 3.32
N LEU A 154 3.05 -7.02 4.11
CA LEU A 154 1.80 -7.72 3.85
C LEU A 154 0.66 -6.71 3.91
N SER A 155 -0.18 -6.66 2.88
CA SER A 155 -1.34 -5.78 2.85
C SER A 155 -2.64 -6.57 2.83
N ARG A 156 -3.44 -6.42 3.87
CA ARG A 156 -4.75 -7.06 4.06
C ARG A 156 -5.78 -6.05 4.53
N ASN A 157 -7.03 -6.46 4.73
CA ASN A 157 -8.04 -5.60 5.34
C ASN A 157 -7.66 -5.25 6.79
N LEU A 158 -7.94 -4.02 7.19
CA LEU A 158 -7.92 -3.62 8.59
C LEU A 158 -8.90 -4.51 9.39
N GLY A 159 -8.44 -5.03 10.53
CA GLY A 159 -9.23 -5.99 11.33
C GLY A 159 -9.22 -7.43 10.80
N ALA A 160 -8.36 -7.78 9.83
CA ALA A 160 -8.08 -9.18 9.50
C ALA A 160 -7.59 -9.93 10.73
N ALA A 161 -7.84 -11.25 10.78
CA ALA A 161 -7.36 -12.09 11.89
C ALA A 161 -5.84 -11.89 12.07
N PRO A 162 -5.36 -11.66 13.30
CA PRO A 162 -3.97 -11.36 13.55
C PRO A 162 -3.07 -12.55 13.13
N LEU A 163 -1.90 -12.21 12.57
CA LEU A 163 -0.84 -13.16 12.25
C LEU A 163 0.44 -12.75 12.97
N TYR A 164 1.30 -13.70 13.25
CA TYR A 164 2.66 -13.40 13.65
C TYR A 164 3.48 -13.02 12.41
N THR A 165 3.70 -11.75 12.21
CA THR A 165 4.37 -11.23 11.00
C THR A 165 5.86 -10.96 11.18
N GLY A 166 6.38 -11.06 12.41
CA GLY A 166 7.81 -10.83 12.68
C GLY A 166 8.28 -9.47 12.15
N ARG A 167 9.22 -9.52 11.18
CA ARG A 167 9.72 -8.31 10.49
C ARG A 167 8.86 -7.83 9.31
N LEU A 168 7.85 -8.61 8.92
CA LEU A 168 6.95 -8.27 7.82
C LEU A 168 5.97 -7.20 8.30
N ARG A 169 6.02 -6.01 7.72
CA ARG A 169 5.16 -4.90 8.11
C ARG A 169 3.75 -5.09 7.56
N GLU A 170 2.73 -4.96 8.39
CA GLU A 170 1.35 -4.89 7.89
C GLU A 170 1.01 -3.46 7.46
N ILE A 171 0.48 -3.33 6.23
CA ILE A 171 -0.02 -2.08 5.64
C ILE A 171 -1.48 -2.32 5.26
N PRO A 172 -2.42 -2.16 6.22
CA PRO A 172 -3.81 -2.55 6.00
C PRO A 172 -4.60 -1.54 5.18
N VAL A 173 -5.59 -2.03 4.41
CA VAL A 173 -6.64 -1.21 3.81
C VAL A 173 -7.83 -1.11 4.74
N ALA A 174 -8.32 0.10 4.96
CA ALA A 174 -9.47 0.39 5.82
C ALA A 174 -10.78 0.51 5.03
N ILE A 175 -10.70 0.98 3.78
CA ILE A 175 -11.85 1.21 2.91
C ILE A 175 -11.81 0.22 1.74
N ASP A 176 -12.88 -0.54 1.58
CA ASP A 176 -13.18 -1.32 0.39
C ASP A 176 -14.21 -0.53 -0.45
N TRP A 177 -13.72 0.24 -1.42
CA TRP A 177 -14.52 1.12 -2.27
C TRP A 177 -15.70 0.38 -2.92
N CYS A 178 -15.37 -0.66 -3.68
CA CYS A 178 -16.36 -1.43 -4.41
C CYS A 178 -17.30 -2.22 -3.49
N GLY A 179 -16.77 -2.75 -2.39
CA GLY A 179 -17.55 -3.50 -1.42
C GLY A 179 -18.58 -2.62 -0.68
N ILE A 180 -18.26 -1.37 -0.36
CA ILE A 180 -19.19 -0.40 0.24
C ILE A 180 -20.24 -0.01 -0.79
N ARG A 181 -19.81 0.34 -2.02
CA ARG A 181 -20.70 0.77 -3.11
C ARG A 181 -21.77 -0.28 -3.41
N ILE A 182 -21.39 -1.54 -3.57
CA ILE A 182 -22.30 -2.62 -3.97
C ILE A 182 -23.32 -2.93 -2.86
N LYS A 183 -22.97 -2.75 -1.59
CA LYS A 183 -23.81 -3.12 -0.45
C LYS A 183 -24.78 -2.04 -0.01
N SER A 184 -24.65 -0.80 -0.47
CA SER A 184 -25.42 0.34 -0.01
C SER A 184 -26.49 0.78 -1.00
N ALA A 185 -27.68 1.11 -0.49
CA ALA A 185 -28.73 1.80 -1.29
C ALA A 185 -28.38 3.26 -1.59
N GLN A 186 -27.45 3.86 -0.83
CA GLN A 186 -26.92 5.21 -1.04
C GLN A 186 -25.40 5.14 -1.07
N PRO A 187 -24.81 4.59 -2.16
CA PRO A 187 -23.42 4.17 -2.21
C PRO A 187 -22.43 5.30 -1.91
N TRP A 188 -22.64 6.46 -2.47
CA TRP A 188 -21.73 7.59 -2.32
C TRP A 188 -21.79 8.19 -0.91
N MET A 189 -22.96 8.33 -0.32
CA MET A 189 -23.12 8.78 1.06
C MET A 189 -22.45 7.79 2.03
N ALA A 190 -22.67 6.48 1.82
CA ALA A 190 -22.06 5.45 2.65
C ALA A 190 -20.52 5.46 2.51
N LEU A 191 -20.00 5.67 1.31
CA LEU A 191 -18.55 5.75 1.07
C LEU A 191 -17.95 7.00 1.73
N GLY A 192 -18.58 8.17 1.56
CA GLY A 192 -18.14 9.40 2.22
C GLY A 192 -18.11 9.27 3.74
N GLN A 193 -19.16 8.66 4.32
CA GLN A 193 -19.24 8.40 5.75
C GLN A 193 -18.13 7.43 6.21
N ALA A 194 -17.92 6.31 5.49
CA ALA A 194 -16.88 5.34 5.83
C ALA A 194 -15.47 5.95 5.78
N ILE A 195 -15.18 6.77 4.75
CA ILE A 195 -13.90 7.49 4.67
C ILE A 195 -13.77 8.47 5.84
N ALA A 196 -14.81 9.25 6.16
CA ALA A 196 -14.80 10.19 7.28
C ALA A 196 -14.55 9.47 8.61
N GLU A 197 -15.22 8.35 8.86
CA GLU A 197 -15.00 7.53 10.06
C GLU A 197 -13.57 6.99 10.13
N ALA A 198 -13.00 6.55 9.01
CA ALA A 198 -11.63 6.05 8.95
C ALA A 198 -10.56 7.15 9.13
N LEU A 199 -10.94 8.42 9.03
CA LEU A 199 -10.06 9.56 9.31
C LEU A 199 -9.96 9.92 10.81
N TYR A 200 -10.86 9.44 11.66
CA TYR A 200 -10.87 9.76 13.10
C TYR A 200 -10.01 8.86 14.02
N PRO A 201 -9.48 7.70 13.63
CA PRO A 201 -8.77 6.86 14.58
C PRO A 201 -7.56 7.54 15.19
N THR A 202 -7.37 7.27 16.47
CA THR A 202 -6.25 7.74 17.30
C THR A 202 -4.91 7.10 16.96
N HIS A 203 -4.87 6.19 15.99
CA HIS A 203 -3.68 5.45 15.61
C HIS A 203 -2.98 6.06 14.38
N PRO A 204 -1.64 6.12 14.37
CA PRO A 204 -0.85 6.72 13.30
C PRO A 204 -0.72 5.83 12.05
N LEU A 205 -1.72 4.99 11.77
CA LEU A 205 -1.73 4.17 10.56
C LEU A 205 -2.16 5.00 9.35
N PRO A 206 -1.56 4.78 8.18
CA PRO A 206 -2.04 5.39 6.95
C PRO A 206 -3.45 4.90 6.61
N LEU A 207 -4.27 5.77 6.01
CA LEU A 207 -5.56 5.39 5.47
C LEU A 207 -5.37 4.67 4.13
N GLY A 208 -5.62 3.38 4.09
CA GLY A 208 -5.61 2.58 2.86
C GLY A 208 -7.00 2.49 2.24
N ILE A 209 -7.10 2.81 0.96
CA ILE A 209 -8.32 2.70 0.15
C ILE A 209 -8.07 1.66 -0.95
N MET A 210 -8.85 0.59 -0.94
CA MET A 210 -8.76 -0.50 -1.90
C MET A 210 -9.79 -0.30 -3.01
N LEU A 211 -9.34 -0.45 -4.23
CA LEU A 211 -10.10 -0.38 -5.46
C LEU A 211 -10.07 -1.74 -6.17
N HIS A 212 -10.99 -1.97 -7.11
CA HIS A 212 -10.99 -3.09 -8.04
C HIS A 212 -11.49 -2.57 -9.40
N HIS A 213 -10.58 -2.14 -10.24
CA HIS A 213 -10.90 -1.54 -11.55
C HIS A 213 -11.86 -2.38 -12.39
N ALA A 214 -11.72 -3.71 -12.36
CA ALA A 214 -12.53 -4.63 -13.16
C ALA A 214 -14.04 -4.56 -12.85
N VAL A 215 -14.45 -4.04 -11.70
CA VAL A 215 -15.85 -3.86 -11.31
C VAL A 215 -16.27 -2.39 -11.15
N MET A 216 -15.37 -1.46 -11.43
CA MET A 216 -15.65 -0.02 -11.42
C MET A 216 -16.24 0.41 -12.77
N ASP A 217 -17.10 1.41 -12.74
CA ASP A 217 -17.73 2.01 -13.91
C ASP A 217 -17.41 3.51 -14.01
N GLY A 218 -18.05 4.22 -14.96
CA GLY A 218 -17.81 5.64 -15.17
C GLY A 218 -18.20 6.50 -13.97
N ASP A 219 -19.27 6.13 -13.27
CA ASP A 219 -19.70 6.81 -12.05
C ASP A 219 -18.69 6.64 -10.92
N ASP A 220 -18.07 5.44 -10.81
CA ASP A 220 -16.98 5.19 -9.85
C ASP A 220 -15.79 6.11 -10.14
N LEU A 221 -15.38 6.24 -11.39
CA LEU A 221 -14.24 7.08 -11.78
C LEU A 221 -14.50 8.57 -11.53
N GLU A 222 -15.71 9.07 -11.82
CA GLU A 222 -16.09 10.45 -11.53
C GLU A 222 -16.04 10.77 -10.03
N HIS A 223 -16.60 9.88 -9.21
CA HIS A 223 -16.58 10.04 -7.75
C HIS A 223 -15.19 9.87 -7.17
N LEU A 224 -14.38 8.94 -7.71
CA LEU A 224 -12.98 8.77 -7.32
C LEU A 224 -12.18 10.03 -7.64
N GLN A 225 -12.36 10.61 -8.82
CA GLN A 225 -11.69 11.86 -9.20
C GLN A 225 -11.98 12.98 -8.19
N ALA A 226 -13.23 13.10 -7.71
CA ALA A 226 -13.59 14.09 -6.69
C ALA A 226 -12.87 13.86 -5.36
N VAL A 227 -12.70 12.59 -4.93
CA VAL A 227 -11.91 12.23 -3.72
C VAL A 227 -10.43 12.56 -3.92
N LEU A 228 -9.86 12.18 -5.07
CA LEU A 228 -8.45 12.44 -5.38
C LEU A 228 -8.15 13.94 -5.38
N GLN A 229 -9.04 14.76 -5.97
CA GLN A 229 -8.91 16.23 -5.93
C GLN A 229 -8.98 16.77 -4.50
N LEU A 230 -9.97 16.32 -3.70
CA LEU A 230 -10.07 16.72 -2.30
C LEU A 230 -8.79 16.39 -1.54
N PHE A 231 -8.28 15.18 -1.67
CA PHE A 231 -7.07 14.76 -0.94
C PHE A 231 -5.82 15.48 -1.45
N ARG A 232 -5.71 15.78 -2.73
CA ARG A 232 -4.59 16.55 -3.28
C ARG A 232 -4.56 17.98 -2.77
N GLU A 233 -5.73 18.62 -2.66
CA GLU A 233 -5.85 20.05 -2.33
C GLU A 233 -5.87 20.30 -0.81
N HIS A 234 -6.25 19.33 0.00
CA HIS A 234 -6.40 19.51 1.43
C HIS A 234 -5.04 19.51 2.15
N PRO A 235 -4.75 20.53 3.01
CA PRO A 235 -3.45 20.65 3.69
C PRO A 235 -3.15 19.48 4.65
N ASN A 236 -4.19 18.83 5.19
CA ASN A 236 -4.07 17.75 6.17
C ASN A 236 -4.03 16.35 5.53
N THR A 237 -3.68 16.23 4.24
CA THR A 237 -3.51 14.95 3.54
C THR A 237 -2.16 14.85 2.87
N ARG A 238 -1.64 13.62 2.78
CA ARG A 238 -0.44 13.27 2.02
C ARG A 238 -0.66 11.92 1.36
N CYS A 239 -0.92 11.91 0.05
CA CYS A 239 -1.01 10.66 -0.73
C CYS A 239 0.41 10.11 -0.96
N ARG A 240 0.61 8.81 -0.71
CA ARG A 240 1.89 8.11 -0.74
C ARG A 240 1.77 6.76 -1.42
N LEU A 241 2.87 6.25 -1.96
CA LEU A 241 2.98 4.85 -2.35
C LEU A 241 3.25 3.97 -1.12
N MET A 242 2.76 2.74 -1.15
CA MET A 242 2.92 1.79 -0.05
C MET A 242 4.38 1.53 0.32
N ARG A 243 5.29 1.53 -0.67
CA ARG A 243 6.74 1.38 -0.43
C ARG A 243 7.34 2.48 0.45
N GLU A 244 6.74 3.66 0.50
CA GLU A 244 7.23 4.75 1.33
C GLU A 244 7.04 4.45 2.83
N PHE A 245 6.07 3.60 3.16
CA PHE A 245 5.86 3.14 4.53
C PHE A 245 6.85 2.06 4.98
N LEU A 246 7.68 1.52 4.08
CA LEU A 246 8.71 0.51 4.42
C LEU A 246 9.96 1.14 5.01
N ARG A 247 10.17 2.43 4.82
CA ARG A 247 11.33 3.16 5.35
C ARG A 247 11.14 3.43 6.84
N PRO A 248 12.21 3.37 7.65
CA PRO A 248 12.13 3.85 9.03
C PRO A 248 11.68 5.32 9.06
N ALA A 249 10.89 5.68 10.07
CA ALA A 249 10.31 7.02 10.19
C ALA A 249 11.34 8.18 10.20
N ASP A 250 12.60 7.88 10.53
CA ASP A 250 13.68 8.88 10.68
C ASP A 250 14.30 9.37 9.36
N VAL A 251 13.89 8.83 8.20
CA VAL A 251 14.49 9.19 6.89
C VAL A 251 13.58 10.10 6.04
N VAL A 252 12.32 10.28 6.42
CA VAL A 252 11.33 10.96 5.56
C VAL A 252 11.36 12.48 5.68
N ASP A 253 11.97 13.06 6.72
CA ASP A 253 11.88 14.51 6.99
C ASP A 253 13.10 15.34 6.50
N MET A 254 14.11 14.72 5.90
CA MET A 254 15.35 15.44 5.48
C MET A 254 15.35 15.93 4.03
N ALA A 255 14.31 15.66 3.24
CA ALA A 255 14.26 16.09 1.84
C ALA A 255 13.54 17.43 1.59
N THR A 256 12.92 18.03 2.62
CA THR A 256 12.21 19.32 2.50
C THR A 256 12.68 20.42 3.46
N GLY A 257 13.74 20.15 4.24
CA GLY A 257 14.31 21.11 5.19
C GLY A 257 15.77 21.41 4.87
N ALA A 258 16.04 22.41 4.05
CA ALA A 258 17.36 23.00 3.96
C ALA A 258 17.72 23.73 5.28
N LEU A 259 18.95 23.46 5.78
CA LEU A 259 19.72 24.30 6.71
C LEU A 259 19.28 24.34 8.19
N ALA A 260 19.88 23.45 8.97
CA ALA A 260 20.46 23.80 10.29
C ALA A 260 21.53 22.74 10.66
N LEU A 261 22.69 22.84 10.04
CA LEU A 261 23.94 22.28 10.54
C LEU A 261 24.74 23.46 11.08
N ASP A 262 24.69 23.68 12.39
CA ASP A 262 25.82 24.17 13.17
C ASP A 262 25.49 24.08 14.67
N SER A 263 26.39 23.48 15.38
CA SER A 263 26.48 23.37 16.85
C SER A 263 26.12 21.97 17.40
N LEU A 264 27.17 21.13 17.47
CA LEU A 264 27.49 20.25 18.60
C LEU A 264 28.68 19.31 18.26
N VAL A 265 29.85 19.92 17.95
CA VAL A 265 31.13 19.21 18.12
C VAL A 265 31.85 19.88 19.29
N LYS A 266 31.77 19.28 20.48
CA LYS A 266 32.73 19.53 21.55
C LYS A 266 33.93 18.63 21.38
N PRO A 267 35.18 19.13 21.40
CA PRO A 267 36.36 18.30 21.34
C PRO A 267 36.57 17.56 22.66
N LEU A 268 36.83 16.27 22.57
CA LEU A 268 37.29 15.44 23.68
C LEU A 268 38.73 15.84 24.01
N THR A 269 38.95 16.28 25.24
CA THR A 269 40.27 16.47 25.84
C THR A 269 40.93 15.11 26.10
N PRO A 270 42.25 14.94 25.83
CA PRO A 270 42.91 13.68 26.11
C PRO A 270 43.25 13.56 27.61
N LEU A 271 42.90 12.45 28.22
CA LEU A 271 43.29 12.07 29.55
C LEU A 271 44.81 11.75 29.57
N GLY A 272 45.50 12.44 30.47
CA GLY A 272 46.93 12.31 30.65
C GLY A 272 47.35 10.95 31.15
N LEU A 273 48.47 10.48 30.61
CA LEU A 273 49.26 9.36 31.08
C LEU A 273 49.92 9.72 32.41
N ALA A 274 49.63 8.99 33.46
CA ALA A 274 50.37 9.02 34.68
C ALA A 274 51.52 7.97 34.62
N SER A 275 52.68 8.47 34.87
CA SER A 275 53.98 7.80 34.86
C SER A 275 54.14 6.77 35.98
N ASP A 276 54.74 5.63 35.62
CA ASP A 276 55.38 4.65 36.54
C ASP A 276 56.48 5.31 37.37
N GLN A 277 56.54 4.98 38.66
CA GLN A 277 57.73 4.95 39.44
C GLN A 277 57.79 3.68 40.31
N PRO A 278 58.94 3.02 40.44
CA PRO A 278 59.08 1.74 41.16
C PRO A 278 59.44 1.95 42.61
N ILE A 279 58.99 1.04 43.50
CA ILE A 279 59.51 0.94 44.86
C ILE A 279 59.81 -0.55 45.17
N HIS A 280 61.08 -0.76 45.58
CA HIS A 280 61.76 -1.81 46.30
C HIS A 280 61.00 -3.08 46.72
#